data_6af4ce8c68264262ce4a937777929aba
#
_entry.id   6af4ce8c68264262ce4a937777929aba
#
_cell.length_a   1.000
_cell.length_b   1.000
_cell.length_c   1.000
_cell.angle_alpha   90.00
_cell.angle_beta   90.00
_cell.angle_gamma   90.00
#
_symmetry.space_group_name_H-M   'P 1'
#
loop_
_entity.id
_entity.type
_entity.pdbx_description
1 polymer ?
#
loop_
_entity_poly.entity_id
_entity_poly.type
_entity_poly.pdbx_seq_one_letter_code
_entity_poly.pdbx_strand_id
1 'polypeptide(L)'
;PWVEDCPLSSISPNAPSKKDILGTLLLSILAGHKRYAHVTTIRSDGVNPGLLGMNKIVSEDSLRRSLSKIPEEPGAHWFQKHFKKCYGPLLEEPWIMDVDTTVKVLYGKQEGAVVGYNPKKPGRPSHTYHTYFMANLRLVLDVEVQPGNQMAASYTAPGLWTLIDSLPRKCWPAFLRGDIAFGTDGVMSEAEARELPYLFKLKLTKNATRLIQKLMSNSAWGKAGHGWEGQESSLKLMGWKASRRVIVLRRPLSQEKDLKAKKRDSEGPQPQQLGFIFGEIEGKNSQYEYAVLVTCLPDEVLTIAQHYRDRADCENIFDELK
;
A
#
# COMPACT_ATOMS: atom_id res chain seq x y z
N PRO A 1 -8.95 -28.17 -3.04
CA PRO A 1 -9.58 -27.39 -4.12
C PRO A 1 -8.61 -26.39 -4.80
N TRP A 2 -7.86 -25.52 -4.05
CA TRP A 2 -7.00 -24.52 -4.68
C TRP A 2 -5.86 -25.14 -5.52
N VAL A 3 -5.34 -26.29 -5.12
CA VAL A 3 -4.30 -27.02 -5.88
C VAL A 3 -4.87 -27.59 -7.18
N GLU A 4 -6.06 -28.19 -7.13
CA GLU A 4 -6.72 -28.77 -8.30
C GLU A 4 -7.13 -27.69 -9.31
N ASP A 5 -7.67 -26.57 -8.81
CA ASP A 5 -8.11 -25.43 -9.62
C ASP A 5 -6.95 -24.66 -10.28
N CYS A 6 -5.71 -24.87 -9.82
CA CYS A 6 -4.57 -24.14 -10.37
C CYS A 6 -4.42 -24.37 -11.89
N PRO A 7 -4.30 -23.32 -12.72
CA PRO A 7 -4.21 -23.45 -14.18
C PRO A 7 -2.84 -23.95 -14.68
N LEU A 8 -2.00 -24.45 -13.77
CA LEU A 8 -0.76 -25.10 -14.15
C LEU A 8 -1.03 -26.38 -14.94
N SER A 9 -0.51 -26.48 -16.15
CA SER A 9 -0.53 -27.69 -16.97
C SER A 9 0.88 -28.19 -17.21
N SER A 10 1.03 -29.53 -17.27
CA SER A 10 2.29 -30.17 -17.59
C SER A 10 2.04 -31.34 -18.53
N ILE A 11 2.77 -31.38 -19.63
CA ILE A 11 2.63 -32.42 -20.66
C ILE A 11 3.55 -33.62 -20.39
N SER A 12 4.64 -33.41 -19.64
CA SER A 12 5.63 -34.44 -19.38
C SER A 12 5.16 -35.41 -18.28
N PRO A 13 5.21 -36.72 -18.47
CA PRO A 13 4.89 -37.70 -17.45
C PRO A 13 5.83 -37.64 -16.23
N ASN A 14 7.03 -37.10 -16.40
CA ASN A 14 8.02 -36.92 -15.31
C ASN A 14 7.92 -35.55 -14.63
N ALA A 15 6.92 -34.75 -14.97
CA ALA A 15 6.74 -33.45 -14.32
C ALA A 15 6.33 -33.63 -12.87
N PRO A 16 6.81 -32.77 -11.96
CA PRO A 16 6.30 -32.75 -10.59
C PRO A 16 4.79 -32.48 -10.55
N SER A 17 4.11 -33.04 -9.58
CA SER A 17 2.68 -32.82 -9.39
C SER A 17 2.39 -31.34 -9.05
N LYS A 18 1.17 -30.87 -9.35
CA LYS A 18 0.73 -29.54 -8.91
C LYS A 18 0.90 -29.37 -7.39
N LYS A 19 0.61 -30.42 -6.63
CA LYS A 19 0.73 -30.43 -5.18
C LYS A 19 2.18 -30.24 -4.74
N ASP A 20 3.14 -30.92 -5.37
CA ASP A 20 4.56 -30.76 -5.04
C ASP A 20 5.06 -29.35 -5.37
N ILE A 21 4.62 -28.76 -6.49
CA ILE A 21 5.02 -27.40 -6.90
C ILE A 21 4.43 -26.36 -5.96
N LEU A 22 3.11 -26.35 -5.76
CA LEU A 22 2.42 -25.37 -4.94
C LEU A 22 2.74 -25.55 -3.45
N GLY A 23 2.87 -26.80 -2.99
CA GLY A 23 3.31 -27.08 -1.62
C GLY A 23 4.75 -26.62 -1.36
N THR A 24 5.67 -26.80 -2.31
CA THR A 24 7.03 -26.25 -2.20
C THR A 24 7.00 -24.73 -2.11
N LEU A 25 6.19 -24.05 -2.93
CA LEU A 25 6.01 -22.60 -2.86
C LEU A 25 5.49 -22.18 -1.49
N LEU A 26 4.43 -22.84 -1.00
CA LEU A 26 3.83 -22.54 0.29
C LEU A 26 4.83 -22.73 1.44
N LEU A 27 5.53 -23.86 1.50
CA LEU A 27 6.57 -24.11 2.51
C LEU A 27 7.71 -23.09 2.45
N SER A 28 8.11 -22.68 1.24
CA SER A 28 9.14 -21.67 1.05
C SER A 28 8.69 -20.29 1.60
N ILE A 29 7.42 -19.91 1.36
CA ILE A 29 6.84 -18.67 1.91
C ILE A 29 6.76 -18.74 3.44
N LEU A 30 6.26 -19.82 3.98
CA LEU A 30 6.13 -20.03 5.44
C LEU A 30 7.49 -20.03 6.15
N ALA A 31 8.54 -20.50 5.46
CA ALA A 31 9.93 -20.43 5.95
C ALA A 31 10.56 -19.02 5.82
N GLY A 32 9.82 -18.01 5.37
CA GLY A 32 10.30 -16.64 5.19
C GLY A 32 11.26 -16.45 4.01
N HIS A 33 11.24 -17.34 3.05
CA HIS A 33 12.12 -17.27 1.88
C HIS A 33 11.67 -16.17 0.91
N LYS A 34 12.63 -15.34 0.48
CA LYS A 34 12.40 -14.23 -0.47
C LYS A 34 12.92 -14.49 -1.88
N ARG A 35 13.55 -15.65 -2.13
CA ARG A 35 14.16 -16.01 -3.43
C ARG A 35 13.98 -17.50 -3.69
N TYR A 36 13.83 -17.88 -4.94
CA TYR A 36 13.78 -19.30 -5.33
C TYR A 36 15.02 -20.09 -4.87
N ALA A 37 16.21 -19.49 -4.89
CA ALA A 37 17.44 -20.12 -4.42
C ALA A 37 17.33 -20.67 -2.97
N HIS A 38 16.52 -20.04 -2.13
CA HIS A 38 16.32 -20.46 -0.75
C HIS A 38 15.55 -21.79 -0.62
N VAL A 39 14.81 -22.23 -1.67
CA VAL A 39 14.10 -23.52 -1.69
C VAL A 39 15.07 -24.67 -1.40
N THR A 40 16.34 -24.54 -1.78
CA THR A 40 17.36 -25.55 -1.51
C THR A 40 17.49 -25.88 -0.01
N THR A 41 17.26 -24.94 0.88
CA THR A 41 17.39 -25.13 2.34
C THR A 41 16.30 -26.03 2.93
N ILE A 42 15.14 -26.10 2.30
CA ILE A 42 14.02 -26.94 2.76
C ILE A 42 13.94 -28.29 2.03
N ARG A 43 14.82 -28.56 1.04
CA ARG A 43 14.76 -29.81 0.26
C ARG A 43 15.02 -31.09 1.06
N SER A 44 15.72 -31.00 2.18
CA SER A 44 15.98 -32.10 3.08
C SER A 44 14.89 -32.29 4.14
N ASP A 45 13.84 -31.46 4.14
CA ASP A 45 12.72 -31.62 5.04
C ASP A 45 11.92 -32.88 4.69
N GLY A 46 11.97 -33.86 5.59
CA GLY A 46 11.25 -35.14 5.44
C GLY A 46 9.88 -35.17 6.12
N VAL A 47 9.52 -34.12 6.88
CA VAL A 47 8.30 -34.09 7.70
C VAL A 47 7.19 -33.30 7.01
N ASN A 48 7.42 -32.03 6.73
CA ASN A 48 6.37 -31.14 6.24
C ASN A 48 5.77 -31.56 4.87
N PRO A 49 6.55 -32.08 3.89
CA PRO A 49 5.97 -32.61 2.66
C PRO A 49 4.93 -33.70 2.92
N GLY A 50 5.22 -34.64 3.82
CA GLY A 50 4.29 -35.71 4.19
C GLY A 50 3.00 -35.18 4.80
N LEU A 51 3.07 -34.19 5.68
CA LEU A 51 1.90 -33.55 6.30
C LEU A 51 0.99 -32.86 5.26
N LEU A 52 1.58 -32.29 4.21
CA LEU A 52 0.85 -31.67 3.10
C LEU A 52 0.42 -32.67 2.01
N GLY A 53 0.72 -33.95 2.17
CA GLY A 53 0.45 -34.99 1.17
C GLY A 53 1.23 -34.80 -0.12
N MET A 54 2.43 -34.20 -0.04
CA MET A 54 3.38 -34.05 -1.15
C MET A 54 4.26 -35.29 -1.26
N ASN A 55 4.76 -35.56 -2.46
CA ASN A 55 5.75 -36.60 -2.67
C ASN A 55 7.18 -36.07 -2.36
N LYS A 56 7.44 -34.82 -2.68
CA LYS A 56 8.77 -34.18 -2.51
C LYS A 56 8.71 -32.66 -2.55
N ILE A 57 9.74 -32.03 -2.03
CA ILE A 57 10.05 -30.62 -2.31
C ILE A 57 10.80 -30.58 -3.65
N VAL A 58 10.26 -29.78 -4.61
CA VAL A 58 10.87 -29.65 -5.94
C VAL A 58 12.09 -28.73 -5.89
N SER A 59 12.96 -28.80 -6.91
CA SER A 59 14.09 -27.91 -7.04
C SER A 59 13.64 -26.49 -7.39
N GLU A 60 14.49 -25.48 -7.02
CA GLU A 60 14.29 -24.08 -7.37
C GLU A 60 13.94 -23.90 -8.86
N ASP A 61 14.69 -24.56 -9.73
CA ASP A 61 14.54 -24.45 -11.18
C ASP A 61 13.24 -25.11 -11.68
N SER A 62 12.82 -26.23 -11.08
CA SER A 62 11.53 -26.85 -11.33
C SER A 62 10.39 -25.94 -10.87
N LEU A 63 10.49 -25.33 -9.69
CA LEU A 63 9.50 -24.41 -9.17
C LEU A 63 9.35 -23.20 -10.11
N ARG A 64 10.46 -22.52 -10.42
CA ARG A 64 10.49 -21.34 -11.29
C ARG A 64 9.90 -21.63 -12.67
N ARG A 65 10.34 -22.72 -13.32
CA ARG A 65 9.84 -23.12 -14.66
C ARG A 65 8.38 -23.53 -14.64
N SER A 66 7.89 -24.09 -13.56
CA SER A 66 6.48 -24.48 -13.46
C SER A 66 5.59 -23.27 -13.26
N LEU A 67 5.96 -22.36 -12.35
CA LEU A 67 5.19 -21.13 -12.10
C LEU A 67 5.16 -20.22 -13.34
N SER A 68 6.24 -20.15 -14.12
CA SER A 68 6.26 -19.36 -15.35
C SER A 68 5.35 -19.89 -16.48
N LYS A 69 4.79 -21.09 -16.33
CA LYS A 69 3.81 -21.66 -17.26
C LYS A 69 2.37 -21.32 -16.92
N ILE A 70 2.13 -20.71 -15.79
CA ILE A 70 0.79 -20.28 -15.39
C ILE A 70 0.45 -19.03 -16.21
N PRO A 71 -0.60 -19.08 -17.08
CA PRO A 71 -0.99 -17.89 -17.82
C PRO A 71 -1.50 -16.80 -16.87
N GLU A 72 -1.28 -15.52 -17.23
CA GLU A 72 -1.56 -14.39 -16.34
C GLU A 72 -3.04 -14.29 -15.94
N GLU A 73 -3.96 -14.18 -16.90
CA GLU A 73 -5.39 -14.08 -16.61
C GLU A 73 -5.96 -15.28 -15.84
N PRO A 74 -5.76 -16.56 -16.27
CA PRO A 74 -6.22 -17.71 -15.50
C PRO A 74 -5.57 -17.78 -14.11
N GLY A 75 -4.31 -17.39 -13.99
CA GLY A 75 -3.59 -17.33 -12.73
C GLY A 75 -4.18 -16.30 -11.76
N ALA A 76 -4.42 -15.08 -12.23
CA ALA A 76 -5.05 -14.02 -11.45
C ALA A 76 -6.46 -14.43 -11.00
N HIS A 77 -7.28 -14.97 -11.93
CA HIS A 77 -8.63 -15.47 -11.59
C HIS A 77 -8.61 -16.56 -10.52
N TRP A 78 -7.67 -17.52 -10.66
CA TRP A 78 -7.48 -18.59 -9.69
C TRP A 78 -7.13 -18.04 -8.30
N PHE A 79 -6.16 -17.12 -8.22
CA PHE A 79 -5.79 -16.48 -6.97
C PHE A 79 -6.98 -15.77 -6.34
N GLN A 80 -7.63 -14.86 -7.05
CA GLN A 80 -8.76 -14.10 -6.56
C GLN A 80 -9.90 -14.98 -6.08
N LYS A 81 -10.25 -16.04 -6.81
CA LYS A 81 -11.27 -17.02 -6.43
C LYS A 81 -10.99 -17.64 -5.05
N HIS A 82 -9.75 -18.02 -4.78
CA HIS A 82 -9.37 -18.67 -3.54
C HIS A 82 -9.11 -17.69 -2.40
N PHE A 83 -8.55 -16.52 -2.70
CA PHE A 83 -8.40 -15.44 -1.72
C PHE A 83 -9.76 -14.99 -1.17
N LYS A 84 -10.74 -14.77 -2.03
CA LYS A 84 -12.11 -14.41 -1.61
C LYS A 84 -12.71 -15.42 -0.63
N LYS A 85 -12.41 -16.71 -0.77
CA LYS A 85 -12.87 -17.74 0.19
C LYS A 85 -12.20 -17.58 1.56
N CYS A 86 -10.96 -17.13 1.61
CA CYS A 86 -10.21 -16.96 2.85
C CYS A 86 -10.67 -15.72 3.62
N TYR A 87 -10.81 -14.59 2.95
CA TYR A 87 -11.14 -13.33 3.62
C TYR A 87 -12.64 -12.97 3.61
N GLY A 88 -13.43 -13.57 2.72
CA GLY A 88 -14.85 -13.24 2.56
C GLY A 88 -15.66 -13.18 3.86
N PRO A 89 -15.57 -14.20 4.74
CA PRO A 89 -16.26 -14.15 6.03
C PRO A 89 -15.83 -12.99 6.94
N LEU A 90 -14.59 -12.49 6.79
CA LEU A 90 -14.04 -11.42 7.61
C LEU A 90 -14.52 -10.03 7.17
N LEU A 91 -15.08 -9.91 5.95
CA LEU A 91 -15.60 -8.65 5.42
C LEU A 91 -17.01 -8.29 5.96
N GLU A 92 -17.63 -9.17 6.74
CA GLU A 92 -18.97 -8.92 7.31
C GLU A 92 -18.90 -7.98 8.54
N GLU A 93 -17.73 -7.88 9.18
CA GLU A 93 -17.47 -6.93 10.26
C GLU A 93 -16.90 -5.62 9.69
N PRO A 94 -17.10 -4.47 10.37
CA PRO A 94 -16.56 -3.19 9.90
C PRO A 94 -15.04 -3.24 9.76
N TRP A 95 -14.53 -2.86 8.59
CA TRP A 95 -13.11 -2.85 8.30
C TRP A 95 -12.68 -1.61 7.52
N ILE A 96 -11.39 -1.29 7.54
CA ILE A 96 -10.80 -0.14 6.89
C ILE A 96 -9.92 -0.64 5.75
N MET A 97 -10.08 -0.04 4.56
CA MET A 97 -9.21 -0.32 3.43
C MET A 97 -8.07 0.69 3.36
N ASP A 98 -6.86 0.22 3.55
CA ASP A 98 -5.67 0.97 3.21
C ASP A 98 -5.23 0.67 1.76
N VAL A 99 -4.92 1.75 1.04
CA VAL A 99 -4.38 1.68 -0.32
C VAL A 99 -2.98 2.26 -0.33
N ASP A 100 -2.05 1.54 -0.96
CA ASP A 100 -0.66 1.99 -1.07
C ASP A 100 -0.01 1.53 -2.37
N THR A 101 1.04 2.23 -2.77
CA THR A 101 1.82 1.89 -3.95
C THR A 101 3.30 1.80 -3.60
N THR A 102 3.90 0.64 -3.84
CA THR A 102 5.31 0.39 -3.54
C THR A 102 6.11 0.12 -4.81
N VAL A 103 7.33 0.68 -4.89
CA VAL A 103 8.27 0.44 -6.00
C VAL A 103 9.22 -0.70 -5.66
N LYS A 104 9.24 -1.73 -6.51
CA LYS A 104 10.21 -2.82 -6.45
C LYS A 104 11.27 -2.67 -7.52
N VAL A 105 12.50 -2.37 -7.13
CA VAL A 105 13.65 -2.29 -8.04
C VAL A 105 13.97 -3.66 -8.61
N LEU A 106 14.19 -3.74 -9.92
CA LEU A 106 14.51 -4.97 -10.62
C LEU A 106 15.94 -4.94 -11.14
N TYR A 107 16.59 -6.10 -11.09
CA TYR A 107 17.98 -6.28 -11.53
C TYR A 107 18.10 -7.23 -12.72
N GLY A 108 16.98 -7.73 -13.23
CA GLY A 108 16.88 -8.64 -14.36
C GLY A 108 16.01 -8.08 -15.48
N LYS A 109 15.77 -8.93 -16.49
CA LYS A 109 14.90 -8.63 -17.65
C LYS A 109 13.50 -9.23 -17.41
N GLN A 110 12.86 -8.84 -16.32
CA GLN A 110 11.48 -9.25 -16.07
C GLN A 110 10.53 -8.53 -17.02
N GLU A 111 9.44 -9.19 -17.38
CA GLU A 111 8.38 -8.59 -18.18
C GLU A 111 7.80 -7.35 -17.46
N GLY A 112 7.49 -6.30 -18.22
CA GLY A 112 6.98 -5.05 -17.64
C GLY A 112 8.01 -4.23 -16.83
N ALA A 113 9.28 -4.68 -16.75
CA ALA A 113 10.35 -3.93 -16.09
C ALA A 113 10.71 -2.68 -16.89
N VAL A 114 10.23 -1.53 -16.47
CA VAL A 114 10.51 -0.24 -17.12
C VAL A 114 11.09 0.78 -16.14
N VAL A 115 11.82 1.74 -16.68
CA VAL A 115 12.32 2.88 -15.91
C VAL A 115 11.16 3.83 -15.62
N GLY A 116 10.93 4.12 -14.36
CA GLY A 116 9.92 5.05 -13.86
C GLY A 116 10.41 5.79 -12.62
N TYR A 117 9.48 6.38 -11.87
CA TYR A 117 9.83 7.03 -10.61
C TYR A 117 10.34 6.01 -9.61
N ASN A 118 11.62 6.12 -9.27
CA ASN A 118 12.27 5.23 -8.32
C ASN A 118 13.20 6.06 -7.43
N PRO A 119 12.73 6.50 -6.26
CA PRO A 119 13.52 7.37 -5.38
C PRO A 119 14.73 6.67 -4.76
N LYS A 120 14.69 5.33 -4.62
CA LYS A 120 15.80 4.56 -4.05
C LYS A 120 16.94 4.31 -5.03
N LYS A 121 16.62 4.11 -6.32
CA LYS A 121 17.60 3.86 -7.40
C LYS A 121 17.13 4.48 -8.71
N PRO A 122 17.29 5.79 -8.89
CA PRO A 122 16.90 6.48 -10.12
C PRO A 122 17.51 5.82 -11.36
N GLY A 123 16.74 5.74 -12.46
CA GLY A 123 17.18 5.15 -13.72
C GLY A 123 17.19 3.61 -13.77
N ARG A 124 16.87 2.93 -12.68
CA ARG A 124 16.72 1.46 -12.69
C ARG A 124 15.29 1.06 -13.05
N PRO A 125 15.13 -0.01 -13.88
CA PRO A 125 13.84 -0.62 -14.12
C PRO A 125 13.21 -1.09 -12.82
N SER A 126 11.88 -1.00 -12.75
CA SER A 126 11.12 -1.38 -11.57
C SER A 126 9.73 -1.89 -11.95
N HIS A 127 9.08 -2.54 -10.99
CA HIS A 127 7.63 -2.70 -10.95
C HIS A 127 7.04 -1.82 -9.88
N THR A 128 5.77 -1.44 -10.03
CA THR A 128 4.96 -0.86 -8.97
C THR A 128 3.94 -1.89 -8.50
N TYR A 129 3.83 -2.04 -7.19
CA TYR A 129 2.85 -2.89 -6.54
C TYR A 129 1.78 -2.00 -5.94
N HIS A 130 0.56 -2.11 -6.48
CA HIS A 130 -0.62 -1.45 -5.95
C HIS A 130 -1.32 -2.43 -5.01
N THR A 131 -1.35 -2.11 -3.73
CA THR A 131 -1.81 -3.03 -2.69
C THR A 131 -3.07 -2.51 -2.03
N TYR A 132 -4.04 -3.40 -1.89
CA TYR A 132 -5.31 -3.17 -1.21
C TYR A 132 -5.32 -3.99 0.08
N PHE A 133 -5.49 -3.32 1.20
CA PHE A 133 -5.15 -3.89 2.49
C PHE A 133 -6.28 -3.69 3.51
N MET A 134 -6.67 -4.75 4.22
CA MET A 134 -7.59 -4.69 5.35
C MET A 134 -6.79 -4.33 6.61
N ALA A 135 -6.84 -3.05 7.02
CA ALA A 135 -5.96 -2.50 8.03
C ALA A 135 -6.10 -3.17 9.40
N ASN A 136 -7.33 -3.31 9.88
CA ASN A 136 -7.60 -3.82 11.23
C ASN A 136 -7.30 -5.32 11.40
N LEU A 137 -7.22 -6.08 10.32
CA LEU A 137 -6.85 -7.51 10.35
C LEU A 137 -5.47 -7.81 9.74
N ARG A 138 -4.78 -6.79 9.23
CA ARG A 138 -3.47 -6.92 8.59
C ARG A 138 -3.46 -7.92 7.43
N LEU A 139 -4.51 -7.94 6.63
CA LEU A 139 -4.67 -8.85 5.51
C LEU A 139 -4.59 -8.11 4.18
N VAL A 140 -3.82 -8.66 3.25
CA VAL A 140 -3.81 -8.23 1.85
C VAL A 140 -5.04 -8.78 1.15
N LEU A 141 -5.85 -7.93 0.53
CA LEU A 141 -7.02 -8.33 -0.25
C LEU A 141 -6.67 -8.58 -1.71
N ASP A 142 -5.81 -7.74 -2.26
CA ASP A 142 -5.31 -7.89 -3.62
C ASP A 142 -4.00 -7.11 -3.82
N VAL A 143 -3.22 -7.52 -4.81
CA VAL A 143 -1.99 -6.84 -5.24
C VAL A 143 -1.94 -6.84 -6.75
N GLU A 144 -1.91 -5.65 -7.36
CA GLU A 144 -1.65 -5.48 -8.77
C GLU A 144 -0.18 -5.17 -9.02
N VAL A 145 0.45 -5.91 -9.91
CA VAL A 145 1.81 -5.63 -10.36
C VAL A 145 1.75 -4.87 -11.68
N GLN A 146 2.26 -3.65 -11.68
CA GLN A 146 2.26 -2.78 -12.83
C GLN A 146 3.69 -2.39 -13.25
N PRO A 147 3.91 -1.99 -14.52
CA PRO A 147 5.19 -1.43 -14.97
C PRO A 147 5.64 -0.24 -14.08
N GLY A 148 6.93 -0.10 -13.87
CA GLY A 148 7.52 0.88 -12.94
C GLY A 148 7.21 2.36 -13.22
N ASN A 149 6.69 2.69 -14.38
CA ASN A 149 6.23 4.04 -14.73
C ASN A 149 4.75 4.30 -14.38
N GLN A 150 4.05 3.33 -13.82
CA GLN A 150 2.62 3.40 -13.47
C GLN A 150 2.42 3.55 -11.95
N MET A 151 2.97 4.61 -11.37
CA MET A 151 2.89 4.87 -9.93
C MET A 151 1.74 5.78 -9.50
N ALA A 152 1.15 6.52 -10.42
CA ALA A 152 0.12 7.49 -10.07
C ALA A 152 -1.18 6.82 -9.64
N ALA A 153 -1.94 7.47 -8.79
CA ALA A 153 -3.29 7.03 -8.39
C ALA A 153 -4.21 6.75 -9.58
N SER A 154 -3.98 7.40 -10.73
CA SER A 154 -4.69 7.13 -11.99
C SER A 154 -4.54 5.70 -12.50
N TYR A 155 -3.46 5.00 -12.14
CA TYR A 155 -3.24 3.59 -12.49
C TYR A 155 -3.76 2.64 -11.41
N THR A 156 -3.78 3.07 -10.16
CA THR A 156 -4.33 2.29 -9.04
C THR A 156 -5.85 2.34 -9.01
N ALA A 157 -6.43 3.50 -9.29
CA ALA A 157 -7.87 3.71 -9.12
C ALA A 157 -8.76 2.73 -9.90
N PRO A 158 -8.48 2.36 -11.17
CA PRO A 158 -9.29 1.36 -11.87
C PRO A 158 -9.35 0.01 -11.14
N GLY A 159 -8.22 -0.51 -10.67
CA GLY A 159 -8.16 -1.76 -9.90
C GLY A 159 -8.85 -1.65 -8.55
N LEU A 160 -8.66 -0.54 -7.84
CA LEU A 160 -9.37 -0.24 -6.60
C LEU A 160 -10.88 -0.33 -6.77
N TRP A 161 -11.42 0.34 -7.80
CA TRP A 161 -12.86 0.35 -8.02
C TRP A 161 -13.39 -1.00 -8.49
N THR A 162 -12.63 -1.71 -9.33
CA THR A 162 -12.94 -3.09 -9.74
C THR A 162 -13.02 -4.01 -8.53
N LEU A 163 -12.10 -3.90 -7.59
CA LEU A 163 -12.12 -4.68 -6.34
C LEU A 163 -13.35 -4.33 -5.50
N ILE A 164 -13.59 -3.05 -5.21
CA ILE A 164 -14.74 -2.59 -4.41
C ILE A 164 -16.06 -3.02 -5.04
N ASP A 165 -16.25 -2.77 -6.33
CA ASP A 165 -17.49 -3.08 -7.06
C ASP A 165 -17.71 -4.60 -7.18
N SER A 166 -16.66 -5.43 -7.02
CA SER A 166 -16.76 -6.89 -6.98
C SER A 166 -17.27 -7.45 -5.64
N LEU A 167 -17.32 -6.61 -4.59
CA LEU A 167 -17.80 -7.00 -3.26
C LEU A 167 -19.28 -6.65 -3.08
N PRO A 168 -20.07 -7.48 -2.39
CA PRO A 168 -21.40 -7.10 -1.94
C PRO A 168 -21.35 -5.82 -1.11
N ARG A 169 -22.31 -4.92 -1.26
CA ARG A 169 -22.33 -3.62 -0.54
C ARG A 169 -22.14 -3.76 0.98
N LYS A 170 -22.73 -4.78 1.59
CA LYS A 170 -22.59 -5.08 3.02
C LYS A 170 -21.15 -5.43 3.45
N CYS A 171 -20.30 -5.82 2.49
CA CYS A 171 -18.91 -6.19 2.69
C CYS A 171 -17.93 -5.06 2.32
N TRP A 172 -18.43 -3.87 2.02
CA TRP A 172 -17.58 -2.74 1.69
C TRP A 172 -16.85 -2.21 2.93
N PRO A 173 -15.66 -1.60 2.78
CA PRO A 173 -14.96 -1.00 3.90
C PRO A 173 -15.76 0.17 4.49
N ALA A 174 -15.59 0.41 5.78
CA ALA A 174 -16.17 1.57 6.45
C ALA A 174 -15.64 2.88 5.85
N PHE A 175 -14.36 2.90 5.47
CA PHE A 175 -13.77 3.98 4.68
C PHE A 175 -12.46 3.53 4.01
N LEU A 176 -12.05 4.31 2.99
CA LEU A 176 -10.76 4.20 2.33
C LEU A 176 -9.73 5.10 3.02
N ARG A 177 -8.48 4.62 3.14
CA ARG A 177 -7.38 5.39 3.67
C ARG A 177 -6.15 5.24 2.76
N GLY A 178 -5.48 6.35 2.47
CA GLY A 178 -4.32 6.36 1.59
C GLY A 178 -3.39 7.55 1.82
N ASP A 179 -2.25 7.51 1.18
CA ASP A 179 -1.26 8.58 1.24
C ASP A 179 -1.58 9.76 0.30
N ILE A 180 -0.59 10.60 0.07
CA ILE A 180 -0.69 11.79 -0.79
C ILE A 180 -1.07 11.44 -2.25
N ALA A 181 -0.74 10.25 -2.73
CA ALA A 181 -1.03 9.84 -4.10
C ALA A 181 -2.54 9.69 -4.35
N PHE A 182 -3.31 9.35 -3.32
CA PHE A 182 -4.75 9.12 -3.41
C PHE A 182 -5.61 10.36 -3.12
N GLY A 183 -5.03 11.41 -2.54
CA GLY A 183 -5.71 12.69 -2.28
C GLY A 183 -5.98 13.52 -3.54
N THR A 184 -6.48 12.91 -4.60
CA THR A 184 -6.78 13.52 -5.90
C THR A 184 -8.29 13.68 -6.12
N ASP A 185 -8.69 14.69 -6.92
CA ASP A 185 -10.12 14.91 -7.20
C ASP A 185 -10.77 13.68 -7.83
N GLY A 186 -10.07 12.99 -8.73
CA GLY A 186 -10.58 11.79 -9.39
C GLY A 186 -10.93 10.68 -8.40
N VAL A 187 -10.00 10.33 -7.50
CA VAL A 187 -10.23 9.28 -6.49
C VAL A 187 -11.34 9.68 -5.53
N MET A 188 -11.33 10.92 -5.04
CA MET A 188 -12.34 11.39 -4.10
C MET A 188 -13.75 11.47 -4.74
N SER A 189 -13.85 11.93 -5.98
CA SER A 189 -15.13 12.00 -6.69
C SER A 189 -15.73 10.61 -6.96
N GLU A 190 -14.90 9.63 -7.27
CA GLU A 190 -15.33 8.23 -7.44
C GLU A 190 -15.77 7.59 -6.12
N ALA A 191 -15.08 7.90 -5.01
CA ALA A 191 -15.51 7.50 -3.69
C ALA A 191 -16.85 8.15 -3.30
N GLU A 192 -16.97 9.47 -3.53
CA GLU A 192 -18.21 10.24 -3.29
C GLU A 192 -19.40 9.71 -4.11
N ALA A 193 -19.17 9.38 -5.38
CA ALA A 193 -20.22 8.79 -6.24
C ALA A 193 -20.69 7.41 -5.76
N ARG A 194 -19.85 6.69 -5.03
CA ARG A 194 -20.16 5.39 -4.41
C ARG A 194 -20.65 5.51 -2.97
N GLU A 195 -20.77 6.72 -2.44
CA GLU A 195 -21.07 6.96 -1.02
C GLU A 195 -20.10 6.19 -0.10
N LEU A 196 -18.82 6.06 -0.51
CA LEU A 196 -17.77 5.39 0.22
C LEU A 196 -16.91 6.43 0.91
N PRO A 197 -16.91 6.49 2.25
CA PRO A 197 -16.10 7.45 3.00
C PRO A 197 -14.59 7.27 2.74
N TYR A 198 -13.83 8.35 2.92
CA TYR A 198 -12.39 8.33 2.71
C TYR A 198 -11.64 9.25 3.66
N LEU A 199 -10.33 8.96 3.81
CA LEU A 199 -9.37 9.74 4.56
C LEU A 199 -8.01 9.69 3.84
N PHE A 200 -7.59 10.80 3.22
CA PHE A 200 -6.33 10.88 2.49
C PHE A 200 -5.47 12.04 2.98
N LYS A 201 -4.16 11.91 2.84
CA LYS A 201 -3.24 13.02 3.04
C LYS A 201 -3.17 13.86 1.77
N LEU A 202 -3.08 15.17 1.93
CA LEU A 202 -2.89 16.09 0.81
C LEU A 202 -1.42 16.51 0.68
N LYS A 203 -1.02 16.73 -0.57
CA LYS A 203 0.23 17.42 -0.87
C LYS A 203 0.13 18.87 -0.43
N LEU A 204 1.16 19.40 0.22
CA LEU A 204 1.26 20.80 0.59
C LEU A 204 1.50 21.66 -0.66
N THR A 205 0.42 21.93 -1.37
CA THR A 205 0.41 22.87 -2.51
C THR A 205 0.37 24.31 -2.03
N LYS A 206 0.63 25.28 -2.93
CA LYS A 206 0.53 26.71 -2.59
C LYS A 206 -0.82 27.07 -1.92
N ASN A 207 -1.93 26.48 -2.36
CA ASN A 207 -3.24 26.75 -1.77
C ASN A 207 -3.40 26.10 -0.38
N ALA A 208 -2.87 24.90 -0.19
CA ALA A 208 -2.84 24.26 1.14
C ALA A 208 -1.97 25.08 2.11
N THR A 209 -0.82 25.57 1.63
CA THR A 209 0.06 26.46 2.43
C THR A 209 -0.62 27.79 2.80
N ARG A 210 -1.35 28.39 1.87
CA ARG A 210 -2.15 29.62 2.17
C ARG A 210 -3.24 29.34 3.21
N LEU A 211 -3.90 28.18 3.14
CA LEU A 211 -4.86 27.78 4.16
C LEU A 211 -4.19 27.66 5.54
N ILE A 212 -3.05 26.98 5.62
CA ILE A 212 -2.27 26.86 6.86
C ILE A 212 -1.96 28.24 7.40
N GLN A 213 -1.41 29.15 6.58
CA GLN A 213 -1.09 30.52 6.99
C GLN A 213 -2.30 31.30 7.53
N LYS A 214 -3.47 31.14 6.89
CA LYS A 214 -4.72 31.74 7.36
C LYS A 214 -5.14 31.21 8.74
N LEU A 215 -4.98 29.91 8.96
CA LEU A 215 -5.36 29.27 10.22
C LEU A 215 -4.38 29.54 11.36
N MET A 216 -3.15 29.91 11.06
CA MET A 216 -2.14 30.21 12.10
C MET A 216 -2.52 31.37 13.00
N SER A 217 -3.22 32.35 12.48
CA SER A 217 -3.72 33.51 13.22
C SER A 217 -4.93 33.19 14.11
N ASN A 218 -5.47 31.97 13.99
CA ASN A 218 -6.64 31.52 14.73
C ASN A 218 -6.21 30.77 15.99
N SER A 219 -6.86 31.04 17.13
CA SER A 219 -6.60 30.37 18.41
C SER A 219 -7.31 29.02 18.58
N ALA A 220 -8.11 28.58 17.59
CA ALA A 220 -8.99 27.41 17.68
C ALA A 220 -8.28 26.06 17.39
N TRP A 221 -7.01 25.91 17.79
CA TRP A 221 -6.30 24.64 17.65
C TRP A 221 -6.66 23.68 18.80
N GLY A 222 -7.27 22.56 18.46
CA GLY A 222 -7.63 21.51 19.40
C GLY A 222 -6.55 20.43 19.48
N LYS A 223 -6.55 19.63 20.55
CA LYS A 223 -5.66 18.47 20.69
C LYS A 223 -5.99 17.43 19.63
N ALA A 224 -4.96 16.93 18.92
CA ALA A 224 -5.08 15.88 17.92
C ALA A 224 -4.28 14.60 18.28
N GLY A 225 -3.78 14.50 19.52
CA GLY A 225 -3.03 13.35 20.04
C GLY A 225 -1.55 13.36 19.66
N HIS A 226 -0.71 12.68 20.44
CA HIS A 226 0.74 12.52 20.21
C HIS A 226 1.50 13.85 19.97
N GLY A 227 1.14 14.90 20.71
CA GLY A 227 1.76 16.23 20.58
C GLY A 227 1.31 17.01 19.34
N TRP A 228 0.35 16.50 18.59
CA TRP A 228 -0.29 17.22 17.49
C TRP A 228 -1.47 18.05 17.95
N GLU A 229 -1.64 19.18 17.32
CA GLU A 229 -2.84 20.00 17.36
C GLU A 229 -3.50 19.98 16.00
N GLY A 230 -4.81 20.12 15.94
CA GLY A 230 -5.55 20.09 14.69
C GLY A 230 -6.66 21.13 14.65
N GLN A 231 -6.99 21.55 13.44
CA GLN A 231 -8.10 22.45 13.17
C GLN A 231 -8.84 22.00 11.90
N GLU A 232 -10.16 22.01 11.99
CA GLU A 232 -11.02 21.74 10.85
C GLU A 232 -11.14 22.97 9.95
N SER A 233 -11.23 22.73 8.65
CA SER A 233 -11.48 23.76 7.64
C SER A 233 -12.08 23.15 6.38
N SER A 234 -12.28 23.98 5.37
CA SER A 234 -12.71 23.59 4.05
C SER A 234 -11.71 24.09 3.01
N LEU A 235 -11.43 23.25 2.01
CA LEU A 235 -10.46 23.56 0.96
C LEU A 235 -11.03 23.18 -0.41
N LYS A 236 -10.85 24.06 -1.38
CA LYS A 236 -11.02 23.77 -2.79
C LYS A 236 -9.70 24.04 -3.51
N LEU A 237 -9.05 22.99 -3.99
CA LEU A 237 -7.87 23.14 -4.83
C LEU A 237 -8.27 23.41 -6.29
N MET A 238 -7.33 23.99 -7.06
CA MET A 238 -7.51 24.12 -8.50
C MET A 238 -7.66 22.74 -9.13
N GLY A 239 -8.67 22.56 -9.97
CA GLY A 239 -9.02 21.27 -10.57
C GLY A 239 -10.00 20.42 -9.75
N TRP A 240 -10.31 20.80 -8.52
CA TRP A 240 -11.35 20.12 -7.74
C TRP A 240 -12.75 20.58 -8.14
N LYS A 241 -13.65 19.61 -8.32
CA LYS A 241 -15.07 19.89 -8.62
C LYS A 241 -15.78 20.57 -7.45
N ALA A 242 -15.49 20.17 -6.23
CA ALA A 242 -16.13 20.65 -5.01
C ALA A 242 -15.13 21.10 -3.94
N SER A 243 -15.61 21.88 -2.97
CA SER A 243 -14.91 22.13 -1.72
C SER A 243 -15.09 20.91 -0.80
N ARG A 244 -14.00 20.51 -0.13
CA ARG A 244 -14.00 19.33 0.75
C ARG A 244 -13.52 19.69 2.15
N ARG A 245 -14.02 18.96 3.14
CA ARG A 245 -13.57 19.02 4.52
C ARG A 245 -12.10 18.65 4.60
N VAL A 246 -11.30 19.46 5.30
CA VAL A 246 -9.90 19.17 5.59
C VAL A 246 -9.59 19.37 7.07
N ILE A 247 -8.69 18.54 7.57
CA ILE A 247 -8.11 18.69 8.89
C ILE A 247 -6.66 19.12 8.71
N VAL A 248 -6.33 20.30 9.20
CA VAL A 248 -4.96 20.80 9.25
C VAL A 248 -4.38 20.41 10.60
N LEU A 249 -3.28 19.66 10.57
CA LEU A 249 -2.54 19.23 11.76
C LEU A 249 -1.24 20.01 11.86
N ARG A 250 -0.82 20.35 13.08
CA ARG A 250 0.50 20.91 13.35
C ARG A 250 1.13 20.28 14.60
N ARG A 251 2.44 20.23 14.64
CA ARG A 251 3.22 19.80 15.81
C ARG A 251 4.49 20.65 15.91
N PRO A 252 4.91 21.08 17.12
CA PRO A 252 6.19 21.79 17.31
C PRO A 252 7.35 20.92 16.82
N LEU A 253 8.32 21.53 16.13
CA LEU A 253 9.57 20.88 15.77
C LEU A 253 10.40 20.66 17.04
N SER A 254 10.89 19.44 17.26
CA SER A 254 11.83 19.17 18.33
C SER A 254 13.24 19.61 17.91
N GLN A 255 13.99 20.24 18.82
CA GLN A 255 15.37 20.69 18.55
C GLN A 255 16.32 19.58 18.08
N GLU A 256 16.06 18.31 18.44
CA GLU A 256 16.84 17.18 17.92
C GLU A 256 16.67 16.92 16.41
N LYS A 257 15.50 17.27 15.84
CA LYS A 257 15.28 17.11 14.39
C LYS A 257 16.01 18.17 13.58
N ASP A 258 16.16 19.38 14.10
CA ASP A 258 16.93 20.45 13.46
C ASP A 258 18.41 20.09 13.32
N LEU A 259 18.98 19.40 14.32
CA LEU A 259 20.36 18.92 14.28
C LEU A 259 20.56 17.77 13.27
N LYS A 260 19.55 16.91 13.08
CA LYS A 260 19.60 15.83 12.08
C LYS A 260 19.33 16.33 10.66
N ALA A 261 18.51 17.36 10.49
CA ALA A 261 18.30 18.02 9.19
C ALA A 261 19.58 18.72 8.73
N LYS A 262 20.22 19.52 9.57
CA LYS A 262 21.51 20.18 9.28
C LYS A 262 22.67 19.23 8.98
N LYS A 263 22.68 18.00 9.57
CA LYS A 263 23.64 16.94 9.21
C LYS A 263 23.37 16.29 7.86
N ARG A 264 22.12 16.23 7.42
CA ARG A 264 21.73 15.63 6.12
C ARG A 264 22.11 16.49 4.92
N ASP A 265 22.18 17.79 5.06
CA ASP A 265 22.59 18.71 3.99
C ASP A 265 24.10 18.62 3.69
N SER A 266 24.89 17.99 4.56
CA SER A 266 26.35 17.80 4.42
C SER A 266 26.75 16.42 3.87
N GLU A 267 25.85 15.44 3.84
CA GLU A 267 26.07 14.10 3.28
C GLU A 267 25.05 13.90 2.14
N GLY A 268 25.54 13.73 0.91
CA GLY A 268 24.77 13.66 -0.34
C GLY A 268 23.47 12.79 -0.29
N PRO A 269 22.67 12.71 -1.36
CA PRO A 269 21.28 12.26 -1.31
C PRO A 269 21.15 10.80 -0.83
N GLN A 270 20.83 10.63 0.43
CA GLN A 270 20.37 9.35 0.99
C GLN A 270 18.91 9.11 0.59
N PRO A 271 18.51 7.86 0.29
CA PRO A 271 17.14 7.56 -0.05
C PRO A 271 16.23 7.93 1.12
N GLN A 272 15.37 8.92 0.89
CA GLN A 272 14.35 9.30 1.86
C GLN A 272 13.40 8.11 2.07
N GLN A 273 13.45 7.49 3.25
CA GLN A 273 12.23 6.89 3.79
C GLN A 273 11.15 7.96 3.70
N LEU A 274 9.96 7.60 3.23
CA LEU A 274 8.77 8.46 3.17
C LEU A 274 8.27 8.81 4.59
N GLY A 275 9.16 9.28 5.44
CA GLY A 275 8.84 10.03 6.64
C GLY A 275 8.36 11.40 6.17
N PHE A 276 7.18 11.79 6.57
CA PHE A 276 6.53 13.09 6.46
C PHE A 276 7.37 14.15 5.72
N ILE A 277 7.05 14.43 4.45
CA ILE A 277 7.66 15.53 3.71
C ILE A 277 7.17 16.81 4.39
N PHE A 278 8.05 17.43 5.14
CA PHE A 278 7.82 18.73 5.76
C PHE A 278 7.96 19.79 4.66
N GLY A 279 6.86 20.47 4.31
CA GLY A 279 6.97 21.72 3.57
C GLY A 279 7.49 22.77 4.56
N GLU A 280 8.72 23.22 4.38
CA GLU A 280 9.19 24.44 5.04
C GLU A 280 8.32 25.60 4.55
N ILE A 281 7.57 26.21 5.47
CA ILE A 281 6.88 27.46 5.22
C ILE A 281 7.90 28.53 5.59
N GLU A 282 8.52 29.16 4.59
CA GLU A 282 9.44 30.28 4.80
C GLU A 282 8.75 31.38 5.59
N GLY A 283 9.37 31.81 6.71
CA GLY A 283 8.90 32.91 7.55
C GLY A 283 8.89 32.57 9.04
N LYS A 284 8.32 33.46 9.87
CA LYS A 284 8.25 33.37 11.36
C LYS A 284 7.65 32.05 11.94
N ASN A 285 7.35 31.08 11.10
CA ASN A 285 6.59 29.88 11.40
C ASN A 285 7.36 28.56 11.25
N SER A 286 8.69 28.62 11.21
CA SER A 286 9.59 27.46 11.17
C SER A 286 9.55 26.56 12.43
N GLN A 287 8.68 26.87 13.42
CA GLN A 287 8.57 26.12 14.67
C GLN A 287 7.65 24.90 14.61
N TYR A 288 6.89 24.74 13.53
CA TYR A 288 5.88 23.67 13.42
C TYR A 288 6.05 22.87 12.12
N GLU A 289 5.85 21.58 12.22
CA GLU A 289 5.56 20.73 11.07
C GLU A 289 4.05 20.67 10.84
N TYR A 290 3.63 20.58 9.58
CA TYR A 290 2.21 20.57 9.19
C TYR A 290 1.86 19.36 8.35
N ALA A 291 0.61 18.88 8.50
CA ALA A 291 -0.02 17.92 7.61
C ALA A 291 -1.44 18.37 7.31
N VAL A 292 -1.93 18.10 6.10
CA VAL A 292 -3.32 18.36 5.73
C VAL A 292 -3.95 17.03 5.32
N LEU A 293 -5.04 16.68 5.98
CA LEU A 293 -5.85 15.51 5.66
C LEU A 293 -7.14 15.98 5.00
N VAL A 294 -7.61 15.26 3.99
CA VAL A 294 -8.93 15.47 3.36
C VAL A 294 -9.80 14.28 3.67
N THR A 295 -11.06 14.54 4.04
CA THR A 295 -11.98 13.49 4.45
C THR A 295 -13.44 13.91 4.28
N CYS A 296 -14.33 12.94 4.16
CA CYS A 296 -15.77 13.11 4.30
C CYS A 296 -16.32 12.43 5.55
N LEU A 297 -15.45 11.81 6.39
CA LEU A 297 -15.85 11.25 7.68
C LEU A 297 -16.38 12.37 8.59
N PRO A 298 -17.45 12.14 9.37
CA PRO A 298 -18.03 13.15 10.26
C PRO A 298 -17.29 13.28 11.59
N ASP A 299 -16.34 12.41 11.87
CA ASP A 299 -15.67 12.30 13.15
C ASP A 299 -14.91 13.56 13.56
N GLU A 300 -14.63 13.68 14.86
CA GLU A 300 -13.84 14.76 15.45
C GLU A 300 -12.39 14.77 14.93
N VAL A 301 -11.76 15.95 15.02
CA VAL A 301 -10.36 16.15 14.61
C VAL A 301 -9.40 15.14 15.24
N LEU A 302 -9.57 14.84 16.54
CA LEU A 302 -8.75 13.85 17.25
C LEU A 302 -8.87 12.45 16.63
N THR A 303 -10.12 12.01 16.38
CA THR A 303 -10.43 10.70 15.81
C THR A 303 -9.88 10.57 14.38
N ILE A 304 -10.09 11.59 13.53
CA ILE A 304 -9.53 11.63 12.17
C ILE A 304 -8.00 11.56 12.20
N ALA A 305 -7.37 12.33 13.08
CA ALA A 305 -5.92 12.30 13.24
C ALA A 305 -5.42 10.93 13.70
N GLN A 306 -6.15 10.25 14.59
CA GLN A 306 -5.82 8.90 15.04
C GLN A 306 -5.98 7.88 13.91
N HIS A 307 -7.11 7.89 13.21
CA HIS A 307 -7.33 7.03 12.05
C HIS A 307 -6.20 7.15 11.02
N TYR A 308 -5.71 8.38 10.78
CA TYR A 308 -4.61 8.55 9.84
C TYR A 308 -3.27 8.03 10.39
N ARG A 309 -2.99 8.18 11.69
CA ARG A 309 -1.76 7.66 12.33
C ARG A 309 -1.70 6.13 12.31
N ASP A 310 -2.84 5.47 12.52
CA ASP A 310 -2.93 4.01 12.51
C ASP A 310 -2.56 3.41 11.14
N ARG A 311 -2.49 4.23 10.08
CA ARG A 311 -1.95 3.83 8.78
C ARG A 311 -0.47 3.44 8.84
N ALA A 312 0.29 3.92 9.83
CA ALA A 312 1.68 3.55 10.01
C ALA A 312 1.88 2.03 10.19
N ASP A 313 0.88 1.32 10.70
CA ASP A 313 0.91 -0.13 10.82
C ASP A 313 0.95 -0.82 9.45
N CYS A 314 0.28 -0.27 8.45
CA CYS A 314 0.34 -0.77 7.07
C CYS A 314 1.73 -0.59 6.45
N GLU A 315 2.38 0.53 6.71
CA GLU A 315 3.74 0.78 6.21
C GLU A 315 4.74 -0.27 6.74
N ASN A 316 4.61 -0.70 7.99
CA ASN A 316 5.41 -1.77 8.57
C ASN A 316 5.17 -3.12 7.86
N ILE A 317 3.91 -3.43 7.53
CA ILE A 317 3.57 -4.68 6.83
C ILE A 317 4.14 -4.69 5.41
N PHE A 318 4.10 -3.54 4.70
CA PHE A 318 4.74 -3.45 3.38
C PHE A 318 6.25 -3.68 3.45
N ASP A 319 6.91 -3.30 4.54
CA ASP A 319 8.33 -3.60 4.73
C ASP A 319 8.58 -5.08 4.99
N GLU A 320 7.66 -5.80 5.62
CA GLU A 320 7.71 -7.27 5.78
C GLU A 320 7.48 -8.00 4.45
N LEU A 321 6.65 -7.47 3.55
CA LEU A 321 6.38 -8.05 2.22
C LEU A 321 7.51 -7.81 1.21
N LYS A 322 8.46 -6.92 1.47
CA LYS A 322 9.61 -6.60 0.60
C LYS A 322 10.76 -7.56 0.81
#